data_6c46f2a38a7123f96b44a2b5674f9144
#
_entry.id   6c46f2a38a7123f96b44a2b5674f9144
#
_cell.length_a   1.000
_cell.length_b   1.000
_cell.length_c   1.000
_cell.angle_alpha   90.00
_cell.angle_beta   90.00
_cell.angle_gamma   90.00
#
_symmetry.space_group_name_H-M   'P 1'
#
loop_
_entity.id
_entity.type
_entity.pdbx_description
1 polymer ?
#
loop_
_entity_poly.entity_id
_entity_poly.type
_entity_poly.pdbx_seq_one_letter_code
_entity_poly.pdbx_strand_id
1 'polypeptide(L)'
;MKKNIIVGQSGGPTAVINASLYGVIKAGLERPEEIGSVYGMVNGIEGFMQDRYMNLSAKLNEEELEILKQTPAAYLGSCRYKLPEDLSDPFYPVIFQKLEQLQIGYFFYIGGNDSMDTVSKLSRYAAANGSEIRFIGIPKTIDNDLIHTDHTPGYGSAAKYVAATVREIALDASVYQQKAVTIVELMGRHAGWLTAASVLARKEVGDNPLLVYLPEADFDLEQFALDVKAALDQQPNVVVCVSEGISDKDGTFICEYGSAAQTDSFGHKMLTGSGKVLEAFIRNRYGVKVRSVELNVSQRCSGMVVSMTDIEEAAEAGRAGVAAALKGSTGQMIAFRRKDGETYELECVTEDVNLICNQEKKFPTEWITKNGTDIGPEFWDYALPLIRGEAKRKMKDGLPVYLYRK
;
A
#
# COMPACT_ATOMS: atom_id res chain seq x y z
N MET A 1 26.97 8.27 -24.69
CA MET A 1 27.56 7.92 -23.36
C MET A 1 26.48 7.22 -22.57
N LYS A 2 26.77 6.07 -21.91
CA LYS A 2 25.78 5.38 -21.05
C LYS A 2 25.38 6.30 -19.91
N LYS A 3 24.09 6.31 -19.57
CA LYS A 3 23.56 7.05 -18.42
C LYS A 3 23.27 6.10 -17.27
N ASN A 4 23.30 6.60 -16.06
CA ASN A 4 23.01 5.81 -14.85
C ASN A 4 21.54 5.93 -14.46
N ILE A 5 21.06 4.91 -13.77
CA ILE A 5 19.79 4.90 -13.06
C ILE A 5 19.99 5.34 -11.62
N ILE A 6 19.03 6.09 -11.07
CA ILE A 6 18.87 6.23 -9.62
C ILE A 6 17.42 5.90 -9.24
N VAL A 7 17.24 5.13 -8.17
CA VAL A 7 15.93 4.74 -7.66
C VAL A 7 15.80 5.03 -6.17
N GLY A 8 14.66 5.57 -5.75
CA GLY A 8 14.31 5.83 -4.35
C GLY A 8 13.03 5.14 -3.94
N GLN A 9 12.91 4.87 -2.64
CA GLN A 9 11.71 4.36 -1.98
C GLN A 9 11.16 5.42 -1.04
N SER A 10 9.84 5.62 -1.01
CA SER A 10 9.20 6.72 -0.29
C SER A 10 7.86 6.32 0.35
N GLY A 11 7.51 7.01 1.42
CA GLY A 11 6.28 6.79 2.17
C GLY A 11 6.28 5.52 3.04
N GLY A 12 5.09 5.04 3.42
CA GLY A 12 4.93 3.80 4.17
C GLY A 12 5.45 2.59 3.40
N PRO A 13 6.18 1.66 4.03
CA PRO A 13 6.66 0.45 3.35
C PRO A 13 5.52 -0.53 3.10
N THR A 14 5.74 -1.50 2.20
CA THR A 14 4.83 -2.63 1.94
C THR A 14 5.61 -3.94 1.93
N ALA A 15 4.89 -5.06 1.88
CA ALA A 15 5.50 -6.37 1.75
C ALA A 15 6.24 -6.56 0.41
N VAL A 16 5.92 -5.77 -0.64
CA VAL A 16 6.43 -5.95 -2.00
C VAL A 16 7.16 -4.74 -2.59
N ILE A 17 7.37 -3.66 -1.82
CA ILE A 17 8.08 -2.47 -2.33
C ILE A 17 9.50 -2.80 -2.84
N ASN A 18 10.15 -3.82 -2.27
CA ASN A 18 11.44 -4.31 -2.72
C ASN A 18 11.35 -5.17 -3.99
N ALA A 19 10.20 -5.74 -4.30
CA ALA A 19 9.99 -6.39 -5.59
C ALA A 19 9.99 -5.36 -6.73
N SER A 20 9.39 -4.18 -6.53
CA SER A 20 9.49 -3.07 -7.48
C SER A 20 10.95 -2.60 -7.65
N LEU A 21 11.69 -2.48 -6.55
CA LEU A 21 13.13 -2.16 -6.57
C LEU A 21 13.92 -3.22 -7.34
N TYR A 22 13.68 -4.51 -7.08
CA TYR A 22 14.25 -5.63 -7.82
C TYR A 22 14.01 -5.49 -9.32
N GLY A 23 12.77 -5.17 -9.72
CA GLY A 23 12.40 -4.97 -11.12
C GLY A 23 13.24 -3.89 -11.81
N VAL A 24 13.44 -2.74 -11.14
CA VAL A 24 14.29 -1.64 -11.64
C VAL A 24 15.75 -2.11 -11.78
N ILE A 25 16.29 -2.77 -10.75
CA ILE A 25 17.69 -3.23 -10.76
C ILE A 25 17.93 -4.25 -11.88
N LYS A 26 17.07 -5.27 -11.97
CA LYS A 26 17.18 -6.32 -13.01
C LYS A 26 17.07 -5.73 -14.41
N ALA A 27 16.09 -4.86 -14.66
CA ALA A 27 15.94 -4.22 -15.96
C ALA A 27 17.15 -3.35 -16.35
N GLY A 28 17.80 -2.71 -15.38
CA GLY A 28 19.04 -1.96 -15.59
C GLY A 28 20.23 -2.88 -15.91
N LEU A 29 20.40 -3.95 -15.15
CA LEU A 29 21.49 -4.91 -15.36
C LEU A 29 21.38 -5.69 -16.69
N GLU A 30 20.15 -5.95 -17.16
CA GLU A 30 19.86 -6.64 -18.42
C GLU A 30 20.12 -5.77 -19.67
N ARG A 31 20.43 -4.47 -19.49
CA ARG A 31 20.70 -3.52 -20.59
C ARG A 31 22.05 -2.81 -20.44
N PRO A 32 23.16 -3.57 -20.38
CA PRO A 32 24.48 -3.00 -20.13
C PRO A 32 24.98 -2.06 -21.25
N GLU A 33 24.37 -2.13 -22.45
CA GLU A 33 24.75 -1.24 -23.56
C GLU A 33 24.16 0.17 -23.40
N GLU A 34 23.01 0.30 -22.71
CA GLU A 34 22.29 1.57 -22.55
C GLU A 34 22.53 2.17 -21.15
N ILE A 35 22.63 1.31 -20.13
CA ILE A 35 22.70 1.69 -18.71
C ILE A 35 24.09 1.40 -18.16
N GLY A 36 24.65 2.38 -17.44
CA GLY A 36 25.95 2.23 -16.75
C GLY A 36 25.79 1.53 -15.41
N SER A 37 25.32 2.24 -14.41
CA SER A 37 25.12 1.72 -13.05
C SER A 37 23.71 2.01 -12.56
N VAL A 38 23.23 1.20 -11.60
CA VAL A 38 21.98 1.43 -10.87
C VAL A 38 22.33 1.85 -9.44
N TYR A 39 21.96 3.07 -9.08
CA TYR A 39 22.11 3.62 -7.75
C TYR A 39 20.80 3.58 -6.98
N GLY A 40 20.87 3.38 -5.66
CA GLY A 40 19.75 3.48 -4.74
C GLY A 40 19.91 4.68 -3.80
N MET A 41 18.88 5.50 -3.66
CA MET A 41 18.83 6.58 -2.66
C MET A 41 18.61 5.99 -1.27
N VAL A 42 19.53 6.22 -0.35
CA VAL A 42 19.36 5.78 1.04
C VAL A 42 18.48 6.79 1.78
N ASN A 43 17.31 6.34 2.22
CA ASN A 43 16.26 7.18 2.81
C ASN A 43 15.70 8.23 1.82
N GLY A 44 15.42 7.80 0.59
CA GLY A 44 14.76 8.61 -0.43
C GLY A 44 15.49 9.90 -0.77
N ILE A 45 14.73 10.91 -1.20
CA ILE A 45 15.29 12.22 -1.59
C ILE A 45 16.00 12.91 -0.43
N GLU A 46 15.47 12.83 0.78
CA GLU A 46 16.08 13.45 1.97
C GLU A 46 17.51 12.94 2.18
N GLY A 47 17.69 11.61 2.09
CA GLY A 47 19.02 11.03 2.19
C GLY A 47 19.92 11.33 1.00
N PHE A 48 19.35 11.38 -0.21
CA PHE A 48 20.10 11.74 -1.41
C PHE A 48 20.66 13.18 -1.35
N MET A 49 19.89 14.11 -0.82
CA MET A 49 20.36 15.48 -0.58
C MET A 49 21.54 15.56 0.39
N GLN A 50 21.69 14.55 1.25
CA GLN A 50 22.80 14.39 2.20
C GLN A 50 23.91 13.45 1.69
N ASP A 51 23.99 13.19 0.37
CA ASP A 51 24.93 12.31 -0.31
C ASP A 51 24.87 10.85 0.14
N ARG A 52 23.71 10.41 0.65
CA ARG A 52 23.47 9.04 1.06
C ARG A 52 22.84 8.22 -0.08
N TYR A 53 23.68 7.55 -0.83
CA TYR A 53 23.27 6.64 -1.91
C TYR A 53 24.26 5.46 -2.00
N MET A 54 23.87 4.42 -2.73
CA MET A 54 24.72 3.25 -2.94
C MET A 54 24.62 2.74 -4.38
N ASN A 55 25.71 2.19 -4.90
CA ASN A 55 25.72 1.49 -6.18
C ASN A 55 25.19 0.06 -6.00
N LEU A 56 23.91 -0.16 -6.39
CA LEU A 56 23.24 -1.45 -6.26
C LEU A 56 23.81 -2.50 -7.24
N SER A 57 24.21 -2.06 -8.44
CA SER A 57 24.81 -2.96 -9.45
C SER A 57 26.12 -3.60 -8.98
N ALA A 58 26.89 -2.90 -8.14
CA ALA A 58 28.15 -3.41 -7.62
C ALA A 58 27.98 -4.14 -6.30
N LYS A 59 26.89 -3.89 -5.56
CA LYS A 59 26.72 -4.38 -4.19
C LYS A 59 25.93 -5.68 -4.10
N LEU A 60 24.96 -5.91 -4.98
CA LEU A 60 24.03 -7.03 -4.90
C LEU A 60 24.32 -8.07 -5.99
N ASN A 61 24.52 -9.30 -5.57
CA ASN A 61 24.61 -10.45 -6.47
C ASN A 61 23.22 -11.04 -6.78
N GLU A 62 23.15 -12.03 -7.67
CA GLU A 62 21.89 -12.62 -8.12
C GLU A 62 21.10 -13.28 -6.98
N GLU A 63 21.75 -13.99 -6.05
CA GLU A 63 21.10 -14.61 -4.90
C GLU A 63 20.51 -13.55 -3.95
N GLU A 64 21.25 -12.47 -3.70
CA GLU A 64 20.78 -11.36 -2.87
C GLU A 64 19.62 -10.61 -3.52
N LEU A 65 19.60 -10.49 -4.86
CA LEU A 65 18.47 -9.90 -5.58
C LEU A 65 17.20 -10.74 -5.44
N GLU A 66 17.28 -12.06 -5.53
CA GLU A 66 16.13 -12.94 -5.30
C GLU A 66 15.62 -12.87 -3.84
N ILE A 67 16.51 -12.73 -2.87
CA ILE A 67 16.13 -12.50 -1.47
C ILE A 67 15.49 -11.12 -1.31
N LEU A 68 16.05 -10.08 -1.96
CA LEU A 68 15.50 -8.72 -1.95
C LEU A 68 14.05 -8.69 -2.45
N LYS A 69 13.76 -9.39 -3.56
CA LYS A 69 12.42 -9.48 -4.16
C LYS A 69 11.35 -9.90 -3.16
N GLN A 70 11.70 -10.73 -2.18
CA GLN A 70 10.79 -11.27 -1.16
C GLN A 70 10.98 -10.66 0.23
N THR A 71 11.88 -9.70 0.38
CA THR A 71 12.12 -9.00 1.63
C THR A 71 11.05 -7.91 1.83
N PRO A 72 10.25 -7.94 2.91
CA PRO A 72 9.30 -6.88 3.19
C PRO A 72 10.01 -5.60 3.65
N ALA A 73 9.27 -4.52 3.75
CA ALA A 73 9.73 -3.17 4.07
C ALA A 73 10.64 -2.57 3.00
N ALA A 74 11.19 -1.38 3.23
CA ALA A 74 11.99 -0.64 2.26
C ALA A 74 13.50 -0.89 2.50
N TYR A 75 14.14 -1.66 1.63
CA TYR A 75 15.57 -1.98 1.72
C TYR A 75 16.45 -0.72 1.71
N LEU A 76 16.12 0.25 0.87
CA LEU A 76 16.83 1.52 0.82
C LEU A 76 16.50 2.46 1.99
N GLY A 77 15.53 2.10 2.82
CA GLY A 77 14.89 3.02 3.75
C GLY A 77 13.90 3.91 3.02
N SER A 78 13.18 4.72 3.77
CA SER A 78 12.15 5.60 3.25
C SER A 78 12.31 7.00 3.83
N CYS A 79 11.66 7.97 3.19
CA CYS A 79 11.47 9.31 3.75
C CYS A 79 10.05 9.78 3.49
N ARG A 80 9.68 10.84 4.20
CA ARG A 80 8.45 11.60 3.99
C ARG A 80 8.83 13.05 3.81
N TYR A 81 9.30 13.40 2.62
CA TYR A 81 9.77 14.74 2.28
C TYR A 81 8.92 15.31 1.15
N LYS A 82 8.31 16.46 1.38
CA LYS A 82 7.59 17.22 0.36
C LYS A 82 8.52 18.22 -0.28
N LEU A 83 8.60 18.19 -1.60
CA LEU A 83 9.36 19.18 -2.36
C LEU A 83 8.69 20.57 -2.25
N PRO A 84 9.49 21.67 -2.29
CA PRO A 84 8.93 23.01 -2.40
C PRO A 84 7.95 23.13 -3.57
N GLU A 85 6.87 23.90 -3.37
CA GLU A 85 5.89 24.16 -4.42
C GLU A 85 6.44 25.09 -5.51
N ASP A 86 7.27 26.07 -5.10
CA ASP A 86 7.91 26.99 -6.01
C ASP A 86 9.11 26.33 -6.68
N LEU A 87 9.04 26.14 -8.00
CA LEU A 87 10.13 25.56 -8.78
C LEU A 87 11.37 26.47 -8.88
N SER A 88 11.31 27.72 -8.41
CA SER A 88 12.49 28.59 -8.29
C SER A 88 13.29 28.38 -7.00
N ASP A 89 12.82 27.51 -6.09
CA ASP A 89 13.48 27.20 -4.84
C ASP A 89 14.90 26.63 -5.07
N PRO A 90 15.90 27.03 -4.29
CA PRO A 90 17.28 26.54 -4.38
C PRO A 90 17.44 25.02 -4.26
N PHE A 91 16.46 24.32 -3.75
CA PHE A 91 16.45 22.87 -3.70
C PHE A 91 16.63 22.23 -5.10
N TYR A 92 15.92 22.77 -6.10
CA TYR A 92 15.90 22.15 -7.45
C TYR A 92 17.27 22.20 -8.15
N PRO A 93 17.94 23.32 -8.28
CA PRO A 93 19.27 23.32 -8.90
C PRO A 93 20.27 22.46 -8.13
N VAL A 94 20.17 22.37 -6.79
CA VAL A 94 21.07 21.52 -5.99
C VAL A 94 20.86 20.04 -6.26
N ILE A 95 19.61 19.55 -6.28
CA ILE A 95 19.35 18.11 -6.58
C ILE A 95 19.76 17.77 -8.01
N PHE A 96 19.51 18.67 -8.99
CA PHE A 96 19.89 18.43 -10.38
C PHE A 96 21.41 18.40 -10.54
N GLN A 97 22.17 19.27 -9.87
CA GLN A 97 23.62 19.23 -9.85
C GLN A 97 24.14 17.86 -9.33
N LYS A 98 23.54 17.33 -8.25
CA LYS A 98 23.90 15.99 -7.72
C LYS A 98 23.57 14.88 -8.72
N LEU A 99 22.44 14.95 -9.40
CA LEU A 99 22.06 13.98 -10.43
C LEU A 99 23.05 14.00 -11.61
N GLU A 100 23.46 15.17 -12.05
CA GLU A 100 24.47 15.36 -13.11
C GLU A 100 25.84 14.82 -12.72
N GLN A 101 26.31 15.09 -11.51
CA GLN A 101 27.58 14.55 -10.98
C GLN A 101 27.64 13.02 -11.02
N LEU A 102 26.50 12.35 -10.78
CA LEU A 102 26.36 10.91 -10.90
C LEU A 102 26.01 10.44 -12.32
N GLN A 103 25.98 11.33 -13.30
CA GLN A 103 25.58 11.04 -14.69
C GLN A 103 24.21 10.32 -14.78
N ILE A 104 23.28 10.71 -13.92
CA ILE A 104 21.92 10.14 -13.92
C ILE A 104 21.18 10.58 -15.18
N GLY A 105 20.64 9.63 -15.91
CA GLY A 105 19.73 9.85 -17.02
C GLY A 105 18.32 9.39 -16.72
N TYR A 106 18.16 8.51 -15.72
CA TYR A 106 16.90 7.89 -15.39
C TYR A 106 16.67 7.89 -13.89
N PHE A 107 15.59 8.54 -13.47
CA PHE A 107 15.19 8.69 -12.08
C PHE A 107 13.88 7.94 -11.85
N PHE A 108 13.88 7.01 -10.90
CA PHE A 108 12.71 6.26 -10.50
C PHE A 108 12.37 6.51 -9.04
N TYR A 109 11.08 6.72 -8.75
CA TYR A 109 10.62 6.93 -7.39
C TYR A 109 9.45 6.01 -7.08
N ILE A 110 9.67 5.07 -6.14
CA ILE A 110 8.69 4.06 -5.74
C ILE A 110 7.91 4.61 -4.56
N GLY A 111 6.61 4.87 -4.75
CA GLY A 111 5.79 5.43 -3.68
C GLY A 111 4.33 5.66 -4.03
N GLY A 112 3.63 6.30 -3.09
CA GLY A 112 2.22 6.68 -3.21
C GLY A 112 2.04 8.09 -3.77
N ASN A 113 0.94 8.71 -3.40
CA ASN A 113 0.47 10.01 -3.90
C ASN A 113 1.53 11.13 -3.77
N ASP A 114 2.10 11.33 -2.58
CA ASP A 114 3.15 12.33 -2.35
C ASP A 114 4.42 12.06 -3.17
N SER A 115 4.68 10.79 -3.51
CA SER A 115 5.82 10.42 -4.35
C SER A 115 5.57 10.75 -5.82
N MET A 116 4.32 10.66 -6.27
CA MET A 116 3.91 11.08 -7.62
C MET A 116 3.99 12.60 -7.75
N ASP A 117 3.64 13.36 -6.72
CA ASP A 117 3.85 14.82 -6.65
C ASP A 117 5.34 15.16 -6.78
N THR A 118 6.22 14.42 -6.10
CA THR A 118 7.68 14.54 -6.25
C THR A 118 8.13 14.35 -7.70
N VAL A 119 7.67 13.28 -8.37
CA VAL A 119 7.98 13.00 -9.78
C VAL A 119 7.45 14.12 -10.69
N SER A 120 6.23 14.61 -10.45
CA SER A 120 5.62 15.73 -11.16
C SER A 120 6.52 16.99 -11.08
N LYS A 121 6.88 17.41 -9.87
CA LYS A 121 7.69 18.61 -9.66
C LYS A 121 9.07 18.52 -10.31
N LEU A 122 9.77 17.39 -10.14
CA LEU A 122 11.07 17.17 -10.75
C LEU A 122 11.01 17.14 -12.28
N SER A 123 10.02 16.49 -12.86
CA SER A 123 9.86 16.44 -14.33
C SER A 123 9.51 17.80 -14.92
N ARG A 124 8.70 18.60 -14.24
CA ARG A 124 8.37 19.98 -14.64
C ARG A 124 9.58 20.88 -14.57
N TYR A 125 10.38 20.79 -13.49
CA TYR A 125 11.63 21.53 -13.40
C TYR A 125 12.61 21.14 -14.51
N ALA A 126 12.77 19.84 -14.79
CA ALA A 126 13.59 19.34 -15.89
C ALA A 126 13.18 19.93 -17.23
N ALA A 127 11.89 19.91 -17.55
CA ALA A 127 11.36 20.48 -18.79
C ALA A 127 11.63 21.98 -18.92
N ALA A 128 11.44 22.74 -17.84
CA ALA A 128 11.67 24.18 -17.82
C ALA A 128 13.17 24.57 -17.98
N ASN A 129 14.08 23.68 -17.60
CA ASN A 129 15.52 23.93 -17.62
C ASN A 129 16.30 23.11 -18.69
N GLY A 130 15.58 22.45 -19.61
CA GLY A 130 16.19 21.68 -20.71
C GLY A 130 16.99 20.46 -20.27
N SER A 131 16.68 19.88 -19.11
CA SER A 131 17.31 18.65 -18.62
C SER A 131 16.75 17.43 -19.35
N GLU A 132 17.62 16.51 -19.78
CA GLU A 132 17.26 15.28 -20.45
C GLU A 132 16.95 14.10 -19.50
N ILE A 133 17.03 14.31 -18.18
CA ILE A 133 16.76 13.26 -17.18
C ILE A 133 15.28 12.86 -17.28
N ARG A 134 15.04 11.54 -17.32
CA ARG A 134 13.69 10.96 -17.35
C ARG A 134 13.24 10.59 -15.94
N PHE A 135 12.07 11.09 -15.56
CA PHE A 135 11.47 10.90 -14.23
C PHE A 135 10.24 10.01 -14.35
N ILE A 136 10.26 8.85 -13.71
CA ILE A 136 9.16 7.87 -13.71
C ILE A 136 8.79 7.51 -12.28
N GLY A 137 7.48 7.58 -11.99
CA GLY A 137 6.87 7.06 -10.78
C GLY A 137 6.57 5.57 -10.89
N ILE A 138 6.86 4.82 -9.84
CA ILE A 138 6.46 3.42 -9.71
C ILE A 138 5.48 3.35 -8.55
N PRO A 139 4.23 2.91 -8.79
CA PRO A 139 3.19 2.94 -7.76
C PRO A 139 3.51 2.00 -6.61
N LYS A 140 3.15 2.40 -5.40
CA LYS A 140 3.23 1.59 -4.20
C LYS A 140 2.35 2.20 -3.12
N THR A 141 1.34 1.47 -2.68
CA THR A 141 0.55 1.70 -1.46
C THR A 141 -0.26 0.46 -1.12
N ILE A 142 -0.51 0.20 0.17
CA ILE A 142 -1.46 -0.84 0.59
C ILE A 142 -2.91 -0.33 0.53
N ASP A 143 -3.11 0.98 0.53
CA ASP A 143 -4.45 1.59 0.63
C ASP A 143 -5.24 1.51 -0.68
N ASN A 144 -4.57 1.16 -1.79
CA ASN A 144 -5.17 1.03 -3.13
C ASN A 144 -5.86 2.32 -3.60
N ASP A 145 -5.33 3.45 -3.18
CA ASP A 145 -5.92 4.78 -3.29
C ASP A 145 -5.40 5.64 -4.46
N LEU A 146 -4.51 5.10 -5.30
CA LEU A 146 -4.07 5.80 -6.51
C LEU A 146 -5.09 5.66 -7.63
N ILE A 147 -5.45 6.80 -8.25
CA ILE A 147 -6.34 6.83 -9.43
C ILE A 147 -5.60 6.40 -10.69
N HIS A 148 -6.32 6.15 -11.77
CA HIS A 148 -5.81 5.72 -13.08
C HIS A 148 -5.02 4.41 -13.09
N THR A 149 -5.13 3.60 -12.05
CA THR A 149 -4.59 2.24 -11.99
C THR A 149 -5.65 1.28 -11.44
N ASP A 150 -5.69 0.06 -11.96
CA ASP A 150 -6.61 -0.99 -11.45
C ASP A 150 -6.40 -1.20 -9.95
N HIS A 151 -5.16 -1.45 -9.56
CA HIS A 151 -4.73 -1.57 -8.17
C HIS A 151 -3.27 -1.14 -8.02
N THR A 152 -2.75 -1.20 -6.79
CA THR A 152 -1.39 -0.77 -6.47
C THR A 152 -0.55 -1.90 -5.88
N PRO A 153 0.75 -2.01 -6.25
CA PRO A 153 1.66 -2.94 -5.59
C PRO A 153 1.68 -2.72 -4.07
N GLY A 154 1.46 -3.78 -3.32
CA GLY A 154 1.31 -3.77 -1.87
C GLY A 154 -0.11 -4.08 -1.40
N TYR A 155 -1.13 -3.67 -2.15
CA TYR A 155 -2.53 -3.93 -1.80
C TYR A 155 -2.85 -5.42 -1.80
N GLY A 156 -2.49 -6.17 -2.85
CA GLY A 156 -2.80 -7.60 -2.96
C GLY A 156 -2.26 -8.41 -1.78
N SER A 157 -1.04 -8.13 -1.34
CA SER A 157 -0.44 -8.79 -0.18
C SER A 157 -1.09 -8.37 1.14
N ALA A 158 -1.42 -7.10 1.32
CA ALA A 158 -2.11 -6.63 2.51
C ALA A 158 -3.53 -7.19 2.58
N ALA A 159 -4.26 -7.24 1.47
CA ALA A 159 -5.58 -7.85 1.37
C ALA A 159 -5.55 -9.35 1.70
N LYS A 160 -4.53 -10.09 1.21
CA LYS A 160 -4.31 -11.50 1.56
C LYS A 160 -4.08 -11.68 3.06
N TYR A 161 -3.24 -10.83 3.64
CA TYR A 161 -2.97 -10.85 5.08
C TYR A 161 -4.24 -10.60 5.89
N VAL A 162 -5.02 -9.58 5.52
CA VAL A 162 -6.31 -9.25 6.16
C VAL A 162 -7.25 -10.44 6.07
N ALA A 163 -7.48 -10.98 4.87
CA ALA A 163 -8.38 -12.12 4.67
C ALA A 163 -7.98 -13.35 5.49
N ALA A 164 -6.68 -13.70 5.47
CA ALA A 164 -6.18 -14.86 6.22
C ALA A 164 -6.31 -14.65 7.74
N THR A 165 -5.89 -13.49 8.25
CA THR A 165 -5.93 -13.18 9.69
C THR A 165 -7.37 -13.11 10.21
N VAL A 166 -8.28 -12.46 9.47
CA VAL A 166 -9.70 -12.39 9.86
C VAL A 166 -10.34 -13.77 9.85
N ARG A 167 -9.97 -14.65 8.90
CA ARG A 167 -10.44 -16.04 8.87
C ARG A 167 -9.98 -16.82 10.10
N GLU A 168 -8.73 -16.67 10.52
CA GLU A 168 -8.18 -17.31 11.73
C GLU A 168 -8.85 -16.75 13.00
N ILE A 169 -9.08 -15.45 13.08
CA ILE A 169 -9.82 -14.81 14.17
C ILE A 169 -11.27 -15.32 14.23
N ALA A 170 -11.93 -15.49 13.08
CA ALA A 170 -13.29 -16.01 13.01
C ALA A 170 -13.35 -17.48 13.48
N LEU A 171 -12.35 -18.29 13.13
CA LEU A 171 -12.24 -19.67 13.62
C LEU A 171 -12.04 -19.71 15.14
N ASP A 172 -11.11 -18.89 15.69
CA ASP A 172 -10.91 -18.79 17.15
C ASP A 172 -12.19 -18.33 17.87
N ALA A 173 -12.89 -17.35 17.32
CA ALA A 173 -14.15 -16.87 17.90
C ALA A 173 -15.23 -17.96 17.92
N SER A 174 -15.28 -18.82 16.91
CA SER A 174 -16.35 -19.81 16.71
C SER A 174 -16.38 -20.96 17.74
N VAL A 175 -15.30 -21.13 18.53
CA VAL A 175 -15.21 -22.26 19.50
C VAL A 175 -16.09 -22.10 20.73
N TYR A 176 -16.60 -20.87 20.98
CA TYR A 176 -17.40 -20.58 22.18
C TYR A 176 -18.88 -20.44 21.85
N GLN A 177 -19.74 -20.94 22.75
CA GLN A 177 -21.21 -20.80 22.63
C GLN A 177 -21.74 -19.54 23.34
N GLN A 178 -20.93 -18.90 24.16
CA GLN A 178 -21.29 -17.63 24.80
C GLN A 178 -21.30 -16.49 23.76
N LYS A 179 -22.32 -15.61 23.87
CA LYS A 179 -22.37 -14.40 23.06
C LYS A 179 -21.11 -13.55 23.23
N ALA A 180 -20.42 -13.30 22.15
CA ALA A 180 -19.19 -12.51 22.13
C ALA A 180 -19.05 -11.75 20.79
N VAL A 181 -18.39 -10.59 20.87
CA VAL A 181 -18.08 -9.78 19.69
C VAL A 181 -16.57 -9.60 19.60
N THR A 182 -16.01 -9.80 18.41
CA THR A 182 -14.62 -9.46 18.10
C THR A 182 -14.60 -8.37 17.04
N ILE A 183 -14.04 -7.22 17.36
CA ILE A 183 -13.93 -6.06 16.46
C ILE A 183 -12.50 -6.05 15.93
N VAL A 184 -12.33 -6.10 14.61
CA VAL A 184 -11.03 -6.03 13.94
C VAL A 184 -10.90 -4.67 13.27
N GLU A 185 -9.94 -3.87 13.73
CA GLU A 185 -9.62 -2.56 13.15
C GLU A 185 -8.52 -2.71 12.11
N LEU A 186 -8.77 -2.13 10.93
CA LEU A 186 -7.92 -2.19 9.76
C LEU A 186 -7.48 -0.80 9.30
N MET A 187 -6.31 -0.72 8.68
CA MET A 187 -5.83 0.51 8.05
C MET A 187 -6.71 0.88 6.84
N GLY A 188 -6.72 2.16 6.50
CA GLY A 188 -7.49 2.73 5.40
C GLY A 188 -8.24 3.97 5.86
N ARG A 189 -7.51 5.10 6.05
CA ARG A 189 -8.09 6.34 6.59
C ARG A 189 -9.22 6.90 5.72
N HIS A 190 -9.02 6.93 4.41
CA HIS A 190 -9.90 7.59 3.45
C HIS A 190 -10.47 6.65 2.40
N ALA A 191 -9.95 5.42 2.32
CA ALA A 191 -10.37 4.42 1.35
C ALA A 191 -10.47 3.05 2.01
N GLY A 192 -11.63 2.42 1.88
CA GLY A 192 -12.02 1.19 2.59
C GLY A 192 -11.53 -0.11 1.96
N TRP A 193 -10.64 -0.07 0.97
CA TRP A 193 -10.21 -1.25 0.21
C TRP A 193 -9.67 -2.40 1.07
N LEU A 194 -8.84 -2.08 2.10
CA LEU A 194 -8.31 -3.11 3.01
C LEU A 194 -9.39 -3.68 3.92
N THR A 195 -10.28 -2.83 4.43
CA THR A 195 -11.39 -3.28 5.26
C THR A 195 -12.36 -4.14 4.45
N ALA A 196 -12.64 -3.77 3.20
CA ALA A 196 -13.42 -4.59 2.29
C ALA A 196 -12.79 -5.98 2.06
N ALA A 197 -11.44 -6.08 2.01
CA ALA A 197 -10.75 -7.36 1.85
C ALA A 197 -11.04 -8.37 2.97
N SER A 198 -11.55 -7.93 4.11
CA SER A 198 -11.96 -8.81 5.21
C SER A 198 -13.07 -9.79 4.82
N VAL A 199 -13.94 -9.43 3.85
CA VAL A 199 -15.00 -10.34 3.39
C VAL A 199 -14.47 -11.59 2.67
N LEU A 200 -13.25 -11.53 2.13
CA LEU A 200 -12.58 -12.69 1.53
C LEU A 200 -12.24 -13.78 2.57
N ALA A 201 -12.34 -13.47 3.85
CA ALA A 201 -12.26 -14.45 4.93
C ALA A 201 -13.43 -15.45 4.92
N ARG A 202 -14.59 -15.05 4.40
CA ARG A 202 -15.79 -15.88 4.33
C ARG A 202 -15.61 -17.03 3.37
N LYS A 203 -16.18 -18.17 3.71
CA LYS A 203 -16.34 -19.32 2.82
C LYS A 203 -17.71 -19.29 2.13
N GLU A 204 -18.75 -18.94 2.91
CA GLU A 204 -20.13 -18.89 2.47
C GLU A 204 -20.81 -17.59 2.94
N VAL A 205 -21.95 -17.28 2.34
CA VAL A 205 -22.78 -16.14 2.79
C VAL A 205 -23.27 -16.42 4.22
N GLY A 206 -23.09 -15.43 5.10
CA GLY A 206 -23.43 -15.55 6.53
C GLY A 206 -22.29 -16.00 7.44
N ASP A 207 -21.10 -16.30 6.88
CA ASP A 207 -19.90 -16.50 7.67
C ASP A 207 -19.35 -15.17 8.22
N ASN A 208 -18.57 -15.26 9.29
CA ASN A 208 -17.82 -14.10 9.79
C ASN A 208 -16.72 -13.64 8.80
N PRO A 209 -16.45 -12.32 8.71
CA PRO A 209 -17.05 -11.22 9.46
C PRO A 209 -18.49 -10.94 9.01
N LEU A 210 -19.41 -10.76 9.94
CA LEU A 210 -20.82 -10.49 9.63
C LEU A 210 -21.09 -9.04 9.26
N LEU A 211 -20.29 -8.12 9.82
CA LEU A 211 -20.44 -6.68 9.66
C LEU A 211 -19.10 -6.08 9.22
N VAL A 212 -19.14 -5.23 8.21
CA VAL A 212 -17.97 -4.55 7.65
C VAL A 212 -18.31 -3.08 7.42
N TYR A 213 -17.59 -2.18 8.09
CA TYR A 213 -17.82 -0.74 8.01
C TYR A 213 -16.64 -0.03 7.36
N LEU A 214 -16.92 0.69 6.28
CA LEU A 214 -15.94 1.41 5.47
C LEU A 214 -16.00 2.93 5.75
N PRO A 215 -14.91 3.67 5.50
CA PRO A 215 -14.87 5.12 5.71
C PRO A 215 -15.68 5.90 4.67
N GLU A 216 -16.15 5.26 3.60
CA GLU A 216 -17.00 5.86 2.57
C GLU A 216 -18.47 6.00 2.98
N ALA A 217 -18.87 5.40 4.09
CA ALA A 217 -20.22 5.50 4.62
C ALA A 217 -20.22 6.17 6.00
N ASP A 218 -21.21 7.03 6.25
CA ASP A 218 -21.40 7.63 7.56
C ASP A 218 -21.63 6.55 8.62
N PHE A 219 -20.93 6.65 9.74
CA PHE A 219 -21.00 5.70 10.82
C PHE A 219 -21.86 6.24 11.97
N ASP A 220 -22.92 5.50 12.33
CA ASP A 220 -23.79 5.81 13.46
C ASP A 220 -23.61 4.78 14.58
N LEU A 221 -23.22 5.24 15.78
CA LEU A 221 -22.97 4.37 16.94
C LEU A 221 -24.21 3.62 17.42
N GLU A 222 -25.39 4.26 17.38
CA GLU A 222 -26.62 3.62 17.82
C GLU A 222 -27.08 2.58 16.81
N GLN A 223 -26.97 2.87 15.51
CA GLN A 223 -27.26 1.88 14.46
C GLN A 223 -26.26 0.71 14.53
N PHE A 224 -24.98 0.98 14.72
CA PHE A 224 -23.95 -0.05 14.96
C PHE A 224 -24.33 -1.01 16.09
N ALA A 225 -24.82 -0.47 17.21
CA ALA A 225 -25.27 -1.31 18.32
C ALA A 225 -26.48 -2.20 17.91
N LEU A 226 -27.42 -1.67 17.15
CA LEU A 226 -28.56 -2.44 16.65
C LEU A 226 -28.13 -3.56 15.68
N ASP A 227 -27.18 -3.28 14.79
CA ASP A 227 -26.63 -4.24 13.85
C ASP A 227 -25.90 -5.38 14.58
N VAL A 228 -25.06 -5.03 15.55
CA VAL A 228 -24.37 -6.02 16.40
C VAL A 228 -25.37 -6.87 17.18
N LYS A 229 -26.44 -6.28 17.72
CA LYS A 229 -27.48 -7.02 18.42
C LYS A 229 -28.19 -7.99 17.48
N ALA A 230 -28.57 -7.54 16.30
CA ALA A 230 -29.23 -8.37 15.30
C ALA A 230 -28.34 -9.56 14.88
N ALA A 231 -27.04 -9.31 14.72
CA ALA A 231 -26.07 -10.36 14.42
C ALA A 231 -25.93 -11.37 15.58
N LEU A 232 -25.88 -10.90 16.84
CA LEU A 232 -25.82 -11.76 18.04
C LEU A 232 -27.11 -12.56 18.28
N ASP A 233 -28.23 -12.16 17.70
CA ASP A 233 -29.47 -12.92 17.75
C ASP A 233 -29.51 -14.04 16.69
N GLN A 234 -28.69 -13.97 15.66
CA GLN A 234 -28.52 -15.02 14.64
C GLN A 234 -27.47 -16.06 15.04
N GLN A 235 -26.34 -15.62 15.59
CA GLN A 235 -25.26 -16.53 16.03
C GLN A 235 -24.52 -15.96 17.23
N PRO A 236 -23.92 -16.83 18.08
CA PRO A 236 -23.30 -16.38 19.34
C PRO A 236 -22.01 -15.58 19.15
N ASN A 237 -21.28 -15.80 18.07
CA ASN A 237 -19.97 -15.18 17.85
C ASN A 237 -20.01 -14.29 16.61
N VAL A 238 -19.83 -12.99 16.83
CA VAL A 238 -19.85 -11.95 15.78
C VAL A 238 -18.48 -11.36 15.62
N VAL A 239 -17.93 -11.43 14.41
CA VAL A 239 -16.75 -10.68 14.02
C VAL A 239 -17.20 -9.46 13.21
N VAL A 240 -16.71 -8.31 13.61
CA VAL A 240 -16.95 -7.02 12.94
C VAL A 240 -15.62 -6.49 12.43
N CYS A 241 -15.53 -6.09 11.18
CA CYS A 241 -14.36 -5.42 10.62
C CYS A 241 -14.66 -3.95 10.41
N VAL A 242 -13.79 -3.07 10.90
CA VAL A 242 -13.96 -1.62 10.79
C VAL A 242 -12.69 -0.97 10.25
N SER A 243 -12.84 0.04 9.41
CA SER A 243 -11.71 0.91 9.05
C SER A 243 -11.33 1.82 10.22
N GLU A 244 -10.05 2.11 10.36
CA GLU A 244 -9.56 3.15 11.29
C GLU A 244 -10.17 4.53 10.98
N GLY A 245 -10.59 4.75 9.73
CA GLY A 245 -11.11 6.01 9.21
C GLY A 245 -12.63 6.15 9.25
N ILE A 246 -13.38 5.26 9.93
CA ILE A 246 -14.83 5.45 10.10
C ILE A 246 -15.13 6.74 10.85
N SER A 247 -16.07 7.52 10.35
CA SER A 247 -16.48 8.81 10.91
C SER A 247 -18.00 8.96 10.94
N ASP A 248 -18.48 9.80 11.85
CA ASP A 248 -19.88 10.15 11.89
C ASP A 248 -20.26 11.10 10.73
N LYS A 249 -21.56 11.41 10.63
CA LYS A 249 -22.13 12.32 9.62
C LYS A 249 -21.52 13.74 9.65
N ASP A 250 -20.92 14.15 10.77
CA ASP A 250 -20.30 15.45 10.95
C ASP A 250 -18.79 15.40 10.63
N GLY A 251 -18.29 14.24 10.20
CA GLY A 251 -16.88 13.98 9.81
C GLY A 251 -15.94 13.77 11.01
N THR A 252 -16.47 13.56 12.23
CA THR A 252 -15.67 13.26 13.42
C THR A 252 -15.28 11.77 13.39
N PHE A 253 -13.99 11.47 13.44
CA PHE A 253 -13.53 10.09 13.48
C PHE A 253 -13.94 9.39 14.79
N ILE A 254 -14.38 8.14 14.69
CA ILE A 254 -14.85 7.39 15.86
C ILE A 254 -13.75 7.20 16.90
N CYS A 255 -12.48 7.10 16.52
CA CYS A 255 -11.37 7.06 17.48
C CYS A 255 -11.28 8.32 18.36
N GLU A 256 -11.79 9.47 17.93
CA GLU A 256 -11.78 10.72 18.68
C GLU A 256 -12.79 10.72 19.86
N TYR A 257 -13.77 9.82 19.84
CA TYR A 257 -14.71 9.67 20.97
C TYR A 257 -14.08 9.09 22.22
N GLY A 258 -12.87 8.51 22.13
CA GLY A 258 -12.16 7.86 23.24
C GLY A 258 -11.01 8.65 23.85
N SER A 259 -10.33 9.52 23.09
CA SER A 259 -9.18 10.31 23.54
C SER A 259 -8.79 11.36 22.50
N ALA A 260 -8.03 12.39 22.92
CA ALA A 260 -7.50 13.40 22.00
C ALA A 260 -6.59 12.75 20.93
N ALA A 261 -6.93 12.95 19.67
CA ALA A 261 -6.14 12.43 18.55
C ALA A 261 -4.75 13.06 18.52
N GLN A 262 -3.70 12.22 18.39
CA GLN A 262 -2.33 12.67 18.14
C GLN A 262 -2.15 12.90 16.64
N THR A 263 -1.28 13.84 16.27
CA THR A 263 -0.91 14.11 14.88
C THR A 263 0.47 13.55 14.55
N ASP A 264 0.65 13.04 13.32
CA ASP A 264 1.95 12.63 12.80
C ASP A 264 2.79 13.85 12.36
N SER A 265 4.02 13.60 11.88
CA SER A 265 4.94 14.65 11.42
C SER A 265 4.47 15.42 10.17
N PHE A 266 3.37 14.99 9.52
CA PHE A 266 2.73 15.69 8.39
C PHE A 266 1.46 16.46 8.80
N GLY A 267 1.10 16.44 10.09
CA GLY A 267 -0.12 17.05 10.58
C GLY A 267 -1.37 16.20 10.35
N HIS A 268 -1.23 14.92 9.94
CA HIS A 268 -2.35 14.01 9.87
C HIS A 268 -2.65 13.44 11.25
N LYS A 269 -3.93 13.39 11.62
CA LYS A 269 -4.37 12.73 12.85
C LYS A 269 -3.96 11.26 12.82
N MET A 270 -3.38 10.76 13.91
CA MET A 270 -3.10 9.33 14.07
C MET A 270 -4.43 8.65 14.42
N LEU A 271 -5.02 7.98 13.44
CA LEU A 271 -6.30 7.29 13.57
C LEU A 271 -6.04 5.85 14.02
N THR A 272 -6.06 5.62 15.33
CA THR A 272 -6.04 4.29 15.92
C THR A 272 -6.96 4.29 17.13
N GLY A 273 -7.60 3.16 17.40
CA GLY A 273 -8.44 3.00 18.57
C GLY A 273 -9.94 3.11 18.32
N SER A 274 -10.41 3.21 17.08
CA SER A 274 -11.83 3.07 16.75
C SER A 274 -12.40 1.76 17.30
N GLY A 275 -11.66 0.65 17.14
CA GLY A 275 -12.02 -0.65 17.71
C GLY A 275 -12.15 -0.63 19.23
N LYS A 276 -11.31 0.15 19.95
CA LYS A 276 -11.40 0.29 21.41
C LYS A 276 -12.61 1.10 21.86
N VAL A 277 -12.96 2.14 21.14
CA VAL A 277 -14.18 2.92 21.38
C VAL A 277 -15.41 2.02 21.24
N LEU A 278 -15.49 1.29 20.11
CA LEU A 278 -16.59 0.38 19.82
C LEU A 278 -16.65 -0.80 20.81
N GLU A 279 -15.50 -1.34 21.24
CA GLU A 279 -15.41 -2.37 22.28
C GLU A 279 -16.06 -1.90 23.58
N ALA A 280 -15.66 -0.72 24.05
CA ALA A 280 -16.21 -0.15 25.29
C ALA A 280 -17.72 0.14 25.15
N PHE A 281 -18.14 0.68 24.01
CA PHE A 281 -19.52 1.01 23.73
C PHE A 281 -20.43 -0.22 23.76
N ILE A 282 -20.11 -1.28 23.01
CA ILE A 282 -20.91 -2.52 22.98
C ILE A 282 -20.88 -3.28 24.29
N ARG A 283 -19.72 -3.33 24.97
CA ARG A 283 -19.62 -3.96 26.30
C ARG A 283 -20.56 -3.29 27.32
N ASN A 284 -20.56 -1.96 27.37
CA ASN A 284 -21.41 -1.20 28.29
C ASN A 284 -22.90 -1.34 27.93
N ARG A 285 -23.23 -1.43 26.65
CA ARG A 285 -24.61 -1.50 26.16
C ARG A 285 -25.28 -2.84 26.41
N TYR A 286 -24.56 -3.95 26.16
CA TYR A 286 -25.15 -5.29 26.14
C TYR A 286 -24.57 -6.25 27.19
N GLY A 287 -23.54 -5.88 27.91
CA GLY A 287 -22.92 -6.74 28.92
C GLY A 287 -22.29 -8.03 28.37
N VAL A 288 -22.10 -8.11 27.05
CA VAL A 288 -21.46 -9.27 26.41
C VAL A 288 -19.94 -9.12 26.40
N LYS A 289 -19.24 -10.24 26.22
CA LYS A 289 -17.80 -10.23 26.03
C LYS A 289 -17.46 -9.55 24.70
N VAL A 290 -16.62 -8.52 24.74
CA VAL A 290 -16.13 -7.83 23.53
C VAL A 290 -14.61 -7.77 23.57
N ARG A 291 -13.97 -7.96 22.42
CA ARG A 291 -12.54 -7.75 22.18
C ARG A 291 -12.36 -6.86 20.97
N SER A 292 -11.33 -6.05 20.98
CA SER A 292 -10.84 -5.40 19.75
C SER A 292 -9.42 -5.85 19.44
N VAL A 293 -9.14 -5.99 18.15
CA VAL A 293 -7.84 -6.36 17.57
C VAL A 293 -7.50 -5.31 16.53
N GLU A 294 -6.43 -4.57 16.75
CA GLU A 294 -5.90 -3.64 15.78
C GLU A 294 -4.82 -4.34 14.95
N LEU A 295 -5.02 -4.53 13.64
CA LEU A 295 -4.00 -5.16 12.79
C LEU A 295 -2.80 -4.24 12.54
N ASN A 296 -3.02 -2.94 12.56
CA ASN A 296 -1.99 -1.90 12.51
C ASN A 296 -0.89 -2.21 11.47
N VAL A 297 0.39 -1.99 11.79
CA VAL A 297 1.52 -2.16 10.85
C VAL A 297 1.72 -3.59 10.34
N SER A 298 1.19 -4.61 11.03
CA SER A 298 1.36 -6.00 10.62
C SER A 298 0.78 -6.28 9.23
N GLN A 299 -0.33 -5.64 8.86
CA GLN A 299 -0.96 -5.83 7.55
C GLN A 299 -0.13 -5.29 6.38
N ARG A 300 0.81 -4.38 6.60
CA ARG A 300 1.70 -3.84 5.54
C ARG A 300 3.10 -4.46 5.52
N CYS A 301 3.50 -5.16 6.57
CA CYS A 301 4.85 -5.70 6.71
C CYS A 301 4.93 -7.23 6.74
N SER A 302 3.80 -7.94 6.69
CA SER A 302 3.80 -9.39 6.70
C SER A 302 4.46 -9.95 5.45
N GLY A 303 5.67 -10.48 5.60
CA GLY A 303 6.34 -11.24 4.57
C GLY A 303 5.94 -12.73 4.57
N MET A 304 5.31 -13.24 5.63
CA MET A 304 4.88 -14.65 5.72
C MET A 304 3.57 -14.90 4.95
N VAL A 305 2.64 -13.96 5.03
CA VAL A 305 1.40 -14.01 4.26
C VAL A 305 1.47 -12.91 3.20
N VAL A 306 1.93 -13.27 2.00
CA VAL A 306 2.10 -12.35 0.87
C VAL A 306 1.54 -12.99 -0.39
N SER A 307 1.02 -12.18 -1.30
CA SER A 307 0.55 -12.64 -2.60
C SER A 307 1.72 -12.77 -3.59
N MET A 308 1.79 -13.91 -4.28
CA MET A 308 2.77 -14.07 -5.36
C MET A 308 2.43 -13.20 -6.57
N THR A 309 1.13 -13.05 -6.87
CA THR A 309 0.64 -12.11 -7.89
C THR A 309 1.19 -10.70 -7.63
N ASP A 310 1.03 -10.18 -6.41
CA ASP A 310 1.49 -8.85 -6.01
C ASP A 310 3.02 -8.69 -6.10
N ILE A 311 3.80 -9.74 -5.73
CA ILE A 311 5.26 -9.74 -5.89
C ILE A 311 5.66 -9.63 -7.36
N GLU A 312 5.02 -10.42 -8.23
CA GLU A 312 5.34 -10.46 -9.66
C GLU A 312 4.96 -9.16 -10.36
N GLU A 313 3.78 -8.64 -10.07
CA GLU A 313 3.29 -7.37 -10.60
C GLU A 313 4.11 -6.17 -10.11
N ALA A 314 4.53 -6.17 -8.85
CA ALA A 314 5.44 -5.16 -8.34
C ALA A 314 6.80 -5.17 -9.06
N ALA A 315 7.35 -6.37 -9.32
CA ALA A 315 8.59 -6.51 -10.08
C ALA A 315 8.42 -6.06 -11.53
N GLU A 316 7.29 -6.38 -12.15
CA GLU A 316 6.97 -5.95 -13.51
C GLU A 316 6.77 -4.44 -13.61
N ALA A 317 6.14 -3.80 -12.64
CA ALA A 317 6.04 -2.34 -12.56
C ALA A 317 7.44 -1.67 -12.57
N GLY A 318 8.39 -2.25 -11.84
CA GLY A 318 9.78 -1.79 -11.86
C GLY A 318 10.43 -1.92 -13.24
N ARG A 319 10.27 -3.08 -13.90
CA ARG A 319 10.78 -3.34 -15.26
C ARG A 319 10.14 -2.42 -16.30
N ALA A 320 8.82 -2.28 -16.23
CA ALA A 320 8.05 -1.42 -17.14
C ALA A 320 8.48 0.04 -17.00
N GLY A 321 8.79 0.50 -15.78
CA GLY A 321 9.32 1.85 -15.54
C GLY A 321 10.62 2.10 -16.30
N VAL A 322 11.57 1.18 -16.22
CA VAL A 322 12.83 1.28 -16.97
C VAL A 322 12.59 1.25 -18.48
N ALA A 323 11.74 0.36 -18.96
CA ALA A 323 11.41 0.27 -20.38
C ALA A 323 10.73 1.56 -20.91
N ALA A 324 9.84 2.17 -20.12
CA ALA A 324 9.19 3.44 -20.47
C ALA A 324 10.20 4.60 -20.55
N ALA A 325 11.10 4.71 -19.56
CA ALA A 325 12.13 5.74 -19.53
C ALA A 325 13.09 5.64 -20.73
N LEU A 326 13.51 4.44 -21.10
CA LEU A 326 14.35 4.19 -22.28
C LEU A 326 13.65 4.55 -23.61
N LYS A 327 12.32 4.43 -23.67
CA LYS A 327 11.50 4.88 -24.79
C LYS A 327 11.26 6.41 -24.80
N GLY A 328 11.80 7.12 -23.80
CA GLY A 328 11.72 8.57 -23.73
C GLY A 328 10.57 9.13 -22.86
N SER A 329 9.79 8.27 -22.18
CA SER A 329 8.76 8.72 -21.25
C SER A 329 9.37 9.45 -20.06
N THR A 330 8.71 10.53 -19.62
CA THR A 330 9.07 11.31 -18.42
C THR A 330 7.82 11.97 -17.84
N GLY A 331 7.80 12.23 -16.53
CA GLY A 331 6.61 12.77 -15.87
C GLY A 331 5.43 11.80 -15.86
N GLN A 332 5.73 10.50 -15.89
CA GLN A 332 4.72 9.45 -15.98
C GLN A 332 4.82 8.52 -14.75
N MET A 333 3.69 7.94 -14.38
CA MET A 333 3.61 6.82 -13.45
C MET A 333 3.33 5.53 -14.23
N ILE A 334 3.92 4.42 -13.82
CA ILE A 334 3.48 3.11 -14.27
C ILE A 334 2.14 2.80 -13.62
N ALA A 335 1.17 2.43 -14.43
CA ALA A 335 -0.17 2.06 -13.98
C ALA A 335 -0.53 0.67 -14.47
N PHE A 336 -1.39 0.02 -13.73
CA PHE A 336 -1.92 -1.29 -14.05
C PHE A 336 -3.26 -1.17 -14.76
N ARG A 337 -3.42 -1.89 -15.85
CA ARG A 337 -4.68 -2.02 -16.58
C ARG A 337 -5.04 -3.49 -16.70
N ARG A 338 -6.16 -3.87 -16.10
CA ARG A 338 -6.70 -5.21 -16.23
C ARG A 338 -7.24 -5.38 -17.64
N LYS A 339 -6.90 -6.47 -18.29
CA LYS A 339 -7.44 -6.81 -19.62
C LYS A 339 -8.82 -7.42 -19.50
N ASP A 340 -9.66 -7.19 -20.48
CA ASP A 340 -10.93 -7.88 -20.61
C ASP A 340 -10.69 -9.35 -20.93
N GLY A 341 -11.39 -10.27 -20.26
CA GLY A 341 -11.28 -11.71 -20.51
C GLY A 341 -11.75 -12.54 -19.32
N GLU A 342 -11.86 -13.86 -19.52
CA GLU A 342 -12.23 -14.82 -18.46
C GLU A 342 -11.09 -15.07 -17.48
N THR A 343 -9.85 -14.87 -17.93
CA THR A 343 -8.64 -15.03 -17.09
C THR A 343 -8.11 -13.68 -16.70
N TYR A 344 -7.66 -13.57 -15.44
CA TYR A 344 -6.99 -12.37 -14.97
C TYR A 344 -5.66 -12.18 -15.69
N GLU A 345 -5.56 -11.10 -16.44
CA GLU A 345 -4.33 -10.63 -17.09
C GLU A 345 -4.15 -9.13 -16.85
N LEU A 346 -2.90 -8.72 -16.67
CA LEU A 346 -2.52 -7.35 -16.40
C LEU A 346 -1.54 -6.84 -17.46
N GLU A 347 -1.69 -5.58 -17.85
CA GLU A 347 -0.67 -4.85 -18.60
C GLU A 347 -0.20 -3.62 -17.83
N CYS A 348 1.09 -3.31 -17.95
CA CYS A 348 1.65 -2.06 -17.45
C CYS A 348 1.53 -0.99 -18.55
N VAL A 349 0.93 0.14 -18.19
CA VAL A 349 0.81 1.33 -19.05
C VAL A 349 1.45 2.52 -18.35
N THR A 350 1.58 3.64 -19.04
CA THR A 350 2.06 4.91 -18.44
C THR A 350 0.93 5.92 -18.38
N GLU A 351 0.81 6.59 -17.24
CA GLU A 351 -0.18 7.64 -17.00
C GLU A 351 0.52 8.92 -16.53
N ASP A 352 0.00 10.08 -16.91
CA ASP A 352 0.57 11.37 -16.51
C ASP A 352 0.47 11.56 -14.99
N VAL A 353 1.61 11.75 -14.31
CA VAL A 353 1.64 11.95 -12.86
C VAL A 353 0.83 13.17 -12.40
N ASN A 354 0.65 14.19 -13.26
CA ASN A 354 -0.14 15.38 -12.93
C ASN A 354 -1.63 15.08 -12.82
N LEU A 355 -2.10 13.98 -13.41
CA LEU A 355 -3.49 13.54 -13.29
C LEU A 355 -3.71 12.68 -12.02
N ILE A 356 -2.64 12.20 -11.41
CA ILE A 356 -2.68 11.23 -10.30
C ILE A 356 -2.41 11.90 -8.96
N CYS A 357 -1.36 12.70 -8.89
CA CYS A 357 -0.95 13.32 -7.63
C CYS A 357 -2.07 14.17 -7.01
N ASN A 358 -2.18 14.12 -5.68
CA ASN A 358 -3.19 14.84 -4.89
C ASN A 358 -4.65 14.43 -5.16
N GLN A 359 -4.89 13.22 -5.69
CA GLN A 359 -6.21 12.63 -5.84
C GLN A 359 -6.25 11.24 -5.19
N GLU A 360 -7.42 10.82 -4.70
CA GLU A 360 -7.61 9.54 -4.02
C GLU A 360 -8.70 8.71 -4.70
N LYS A 361 -8.40 7.42 -4.95
CA LYS A 361 -9.35 6.42 -5.41
C LYS A 361 -10.12 5.85 -4.21
N LYS A 362 -11.35 6.27 -4.05
CA LYS A 362 -12.29 5.74 -3.06
C LYS A 362 -12.74 4.32 -3.41
N PHE A 363 -13.18 3.58 -2.41
CA PHE A 363 -13.89 2.33 -2.63
C PHE A 363 -15.24 2.65 -3.31
N PRO A 364 -15.67 1.88 -4.34
CA PRO A 364 -16.93 2.12 -5.03
C PRO A 364 -18.11 1.98 -4.07
N THR A 365 -18.86 3.05 -3.89
CA THR A 365 -20.02 3.06 -2.96
C THR A 365 -21.13 2.13 -3.41
N GLU A 366 -21.24 1.88 -4.72
CA GLU A 366 -22.18 0.91 -5.30
C GLU A 366 -21.86 -0.55 -4.93
N TRP A 367 -20.65 -0.83 -4.47
CA TRP A 367 -20.27 -2.16 -3.93
C TRP A 367 -20.56 -2.30 -2.44
N ILE A 368 -20.96 -1.22 -1.77
CA ILE A 368 -21.37 -1.25 -0.37
C ILE A 368 -22.85 -1.65 -0.29
N THR A 369 -23.15 -2.68 0.48
CA THR A 369 -24.48 -3.29 0.57
C THR A 369 -25.02 -3.27 1.99
N LYS A 370 -26.24 -3.77 2.18
CA LYS A 370 -26.91 -3.87 3.50
C LYS A 370 -26.85 -2.57 4.30
N ASN A 371 -27.17 -1.45 3.67
CA ASN A 371 -27.16 -0.13 4.31
C ASN A 371 -25.80 0.24 4.94
N GLY A 372 -24.69 -0.09 4.29
CA GLY A 372 -23.37 0.29 4.75
C GLY A 372 -22.63 -0.74 5.62
N THR A 373 -23.20 -1.94 5.80
CA THR A 373 -22.67 -2.96 6.73
C THR A 373 -22.08 -4.18 6.07
N ASP A 374 -22.03 -4.23 4.72
CA ASP A 374 -21.50 -5.36 3.97
C ASP A 374 -20.99 -4.95 2.58
N ILE A 375 -20.29 -5.87 1.91
CA ILE A 375 -19.67 -5.68 0.60
C ILE A 375 -20.33 -6.60 -0.43
N GLY A 376 -20.59 -6.07 -1.62
CA GLY A 376 -21.19 -6.79 -2.75
C GLY A 376 -20.26 -7.80 -3.41
N PRO A 377 -20.80 -8.73 -4.21
CA PRO A 377 -20.03 -9.81 -4.83
C PRO A 377 -19.01 -9.32 -5.85
N GLU A 378 -19.19 -8.14 -6.46
CA GLU A 378 -18.29 -7.53 -7.44
C GLU A 378 -16.87 -7.40 -6.89
N PHE A 379 -16.75 -7.18 -5.58
CA PHE A 379 -15.47 -7.09 -4.91
C PHE A 379 -14.69 -8.40 -4.93
N TRP A 380 -15.36 -9.57 -4.89
CA TRP A 380 -14.67 -10.87 -5.00
C TRP A 380 -14.01 -11.04 -6.36
N ASP A 381 -14.69 -10.71 -7.44
CA ASP A 381 -14.15 -10.79 -8.80
C ASP A 381 -12.96 -9.84 -8.98
N TYR A 382 -13.02 -8.68 -8.35
CA TYR A 382 -11.92 -7.73 -8.34
C TYR A 382 -10.72 -8.23 -7.54
N ALA A 383 -10.92 -8.66 -6.29
CA ALA A 383 -9.86 -8.84 -5.30
C ALA A 383 -9.24 -10.26 -5.27
N LEU A 384 -10.01 -11.31 -5.60
CA LEU A 384 -9.52 -12.69 -5.54
C LEU A 384 -8.26 -12.94 -6.40
N PRO A 385 -8.14 -12.43 -7.63
CA PRO A 385 -6.91 -12.60 -8.41
C PRO A 385 -5.68 -12.00 -7.74
N LEU A 386 -5.85 -10.87 -7.05
CA LEU A 386 -4.76 -10.10 -6.45
C LEU A 386 -4.13 -10.79 -5.23
N ILE A 387 -4.85 -11.68 -4.56
CA ILE A 387 -4.37 -12.39 -3.36
C ILE A 387 -3.80 -13.78 -3.65
N ARG A 388 -3.68 -14.17 -4.93
CA ARG A 388 -3.29 -15.52 -5.34
C ARG A 388 -1.80 -15.79 -5.24
N GLY A 389 -1.49 -17.09 -5.19
CA GLY A 389 -0.14 -17.62 -5.24
C GLY A 389 0.62 -17.55 -3.92
N GLU A 390 1.47 -18.56 -3.71
CA GLU A 390 2.29 -18.73 -2.51
C GLU A 390 3.76 -18.49 -2.82
N ALA A 391 4.37 -17.53 -2.14
CA ALA A 391 5.81 -17.26 -2.31
C ALA A 391 6.64 -18.36 -1.62
N LYS A 392 7.48 -19.03 -2.41
CA LYS A 392 8.48 -19.96 -1.87
C LYS A 392 9.64 -19.17 -1.28
N ARG A 393 9.79 -19.21 0.04
CA ARG A 393 10.81 -18.45 0.78
C ARG A 393 11.98 -19.34 1.19
N LYS A 394 13.18 -18.76 1.18
CA LYS A 394 14.33 -19.34 1.84
C LYS A 394 14.14 -19.21 3.36
N MET A 395 14.18 -20.34 4.06
CA MET A 395 14.06 -20.40 5.52
C MET A 395 15.41 -20.78 6.14
N LYS A 396 15.71 -20.23 7.31
CA LYS A 396 16.86 -20.60 8.14
C LYS A 396 16.43 -20.57 9.61
N ASP A 397 16.69 -21.62 10.31
CA ASP A 397 16.38 -21.77 11.75
C ASP A 397 14.91 -21.45 12.09
N GLY A 398 13.98 -21.83 11.20
CA GLY A 398 12.53 -21.60 11.35
C GLY A 398 12.05 -20.21 10.97
N LEU A 399 12.94 -19.29 10.56
CA LEU A 399 12.60 -17.92 10.18
C LEU A 399 12.90 -17.65 8.69
N PRO A 400 12.16 -16.74 8.03
CA PRO A 400 12.45 -16.35 6.67
C PRO A 400 13.78 -15.59 6.59
N VAL A 401 14.54 -15.85 5.52
CA VAL A 401 15.77 -15.12 5.22
C VAL A 401 15.41 -13.83 4.50
N TYR A 402 15.76 -12.70 5.10
CA TYR A 402 15.58 -11.37 4.52
C TYR A 402 16.91 -10.67 4.29
N LEU A 403 16.95 -9.80 3.30
CA LEU A 403 18.12 -8.99 3.00
C LEU A 403 18.11 -7.71 3.84
N TYR A 404 19.10 -7.55 4.67
CA TYR A 404 19.31 -6.35 5.48
C TYR A 404 20.37 -5.46 4.85
N ARG A 405 20.10 -4.14 4.84
CA ARG A 405 21.09 -3.15 4.44
C ARG A 405 22.22 -3.12 5.50
N LYS A 406 23.40 -3.46 5.07
CA LYS A 406 24.64 -3.32 5.86
C LYS A 406 25.29 -1.96 5.67
#